data_ed271222c8b2d507c52f5f45e3344f31
#
_entry.id   ed271222c8b2d507c52f5f45e3344f31
#
_cell.length_a   1.000
_cell.length_b   1.000
_cell.length_c   1.000
_cell.angle_alpha   90.00
_cell.angle_beta   90.00
_cell.angle_gamma   90.00
#
_symmetry.space_group_name_H-M   'P 1'
#
loop_
_entity.id
_entity.type
_entity.pdbx_description
1 polymer ?
#
loop_
_entity_poly.entity_id
_entity_poly.type
_entity_poly.pdbx_seq_one_letter_code
_entity_poly.pdbx_strand_id
1 'polypeptide(L)'
;MYLADGEESGISFGNEKSRCVRASIVRSRRKGQADQVQLSLTTIDDPAFVSFRRLLHTGDYLVILKHKEKLVYDCIGIKANDETRGEYNISALNNKFYKLPTNTKVDIKELIEIKNAEIENRKFTVDELGTILKEMYGNAEDKMQVASIHIFGIKYGKNIIENEFKAPDIIKTAGLNESYSTELQKALNIYRCLDKNTYGISISCCDNALEENKESVKRKTGAENILFYGVPGAGKSHEIKTKYCDDEKYMERVVFHPDYTYSDFVGQILPRVEKDKDGNDKLKYVFTPGPFTKLLKNAQNDPGNYYYLVIEELNRGNAPAIFGEVFQLLDRKDEEDFSIEEVGESEYGISNYEVAKEVYGDEKHQVRIPSNMFILATMNTADQNVFTLDTAFQRRWNMRQIENNFDKSEHSKDIIAGTKVSWGAFATVINDMVIDINVDMASSEDKRLGTYFARKKELEADRFSEKVLKYLWDDAFKMDKTAIFNENCKSLEDVVITYETATSDKLAAVLRTSVYEKMLLKMQQKNTDNNEN
;
A
#
# COMPACT_ATOMS: atom_id res chain seq x y z
N MET A 1 -22.33 19.68 35.92
CA MET A 1 -22.93 19.79 34.58
C MET A 1 -24.34 20.26 34.77
N TYR A 2 -24.76 21.31 34.10
CA TYR A 2 -26.12 21.85 34.16
C TYR A 2 -26.87 21.46 32.90
N LEU A 3 -28.08 20.96 33.04
CA LEU A 3 -28.99 20.62 31.96
C LEU A 3 -30.15 21.61 31.98
N ALA A 4 -30.58 22.07 30.83
CA ALA A 4 -31.78 22.85 30.72
C ALA A 4 -33.01 21.96 30.98
N ASP A 5 -33.91 22.39 31.86
CA ASP A 5 -35.04 21.63 32.37
C ASP A 5 -36.35 22.10 31.74
N GLY A 6 -37.27 21.23 31.46
CA GLY A 6 -38.59 21.50 30.93
C GLY A 6 -39.71 20.87 31.73
N GLU A 7 -40.97 21.21 31.35
CA GLU A 7 -42.15 20.77 32.06
C GLU A 7 -42.29 19.24 32.14
N GLU A 8 -42.83 18.72 33.25
CA GLU A 8 -43.25 17.34 33.55
C GLU A 8 -42.39 16.14 33.12
N SER A 9 -41.71 16.21 31.98
CA SER A 9 -40.78 15.18 31.53
C SER A 9 -39.35 15.36 32.09
N GLY A 10 -39.15 16.45 32.79
CA GLY A 10 -37.92 16.80 33.49
C GLY A 10 -36.85 17.49 32.66
N ILE A 11 -36.98 17.60 31.33
CA ILE A 11 -35.94 18.24 30.53
C ILE A 11 -36.55 18.78 29.22
N SER A 12 -36.45 20.10 28.99
CA SER A 12 -36.76 20.74 27.71
C SER A 12 -35.55 21.45 27.13
N PHE A 13 -35.62 21.74 25.85
CA PHE A 13 -34.57 22.46 25.14
C PHE A 13 -34.86 23.95 25.14
N GLY A 14 -33.86 24.76 25.51
CA GLY A 14 -33.94 26.21 25.40
C GLY A 14 -34.69 26.92 26.51
N ASN A 15 -34.88 26.33 27.67
CA ASN A 15 -35.56 26.92 28.81
C ASN A 15 -34.65 27.53 29.86
N GLU A 16 -35.12 28.56 30.58
CA GLU A 16 -34.39 29.30 31.61
C GLU A 16 -34.07 28.48 32.87
N LYS A 17 -34.71 27.34 33.08
CA LYS A 17 -34.45 26.46 34.24
C LYS A 17 -33.38 25.45 33.88
N SER A 18 -32.28 25.45 34.63
CA SER A 18 -31.20 24.49 34.51
C SER A 18 -31.13 23.59 35.74
N ARG A 19 -30.92 22.32 35.51
CA ARG A 19 -30.72 21.33 36.57
C ARG A 19 -29.25 20.88 36.61
N CYS A 20 -28.67 20.92 37.82
CA CYS A 20 -27.31 20.41 38.01
C CYS A 20 -27.33 18.89 38.10
N VAL A 21 -26.61 18.23 37.19
CA VAL A 21 -26.37 16.79 37.24
C VAL A 21 -24.91 16.50 37.54
N ARG A 22 -24.66 15.46 38.31
CA ARG A 22 -23.29 15.03 38.60
C ARG A 22 -22.75 14.25 37.40
N ALA A 23 -21.65 14.74 36.85
CA ALA A 23 -20.85 13.96 35.89
C ALA A 23 -19.67 13.35 36.65
N SER A 24 -19.48 12.08 36.51
CA SER A 24 -18.34 11.39 37.12
C SER A 24 -17.11 11.53 36.25
N ILE A 25 -15.98 11.93 36.82
CA ILE A 25 -14.68 11.81 36.17
C ILE A 25 -14.18 10.40 36.48
N VAL A 26 -14.20 9.52 35.49
CA VAL A 26 -13.72 8.16 35.65
C VAL A 26 -12.27 8.10 35.17
N ARG A 27 -11.38 7.73 36.11
CA ARG A 27 -10.02 7.31 35.73
C ARG A 27 -10.06 5.82 35.41
N SER A 28 -9.94 5.50 34.16
CA SER A 28 -9.80 4.12 33.72
C SER A 28 -8.32 3.73 33.71
N ARG A 29 -7.95 2.82 34.60
CA ARG A 29 -6.63 2.21 34.65
C ARG A 29 -6.73 0.78 34.15
N ARG A 30 -6.37 0.54 32.90
CA ARG A 30 -6.17 -0.83 32.38
C ARG A 30 -4.68 -1.16 32.43
N LYS A 31 -4.36 -2.38 32.90
CA LYS A 31 -2.98 -2.85 33.03
C LYS A 31 -2.26 -2.70 31.69
N GLY A 32 -1.24 -1.84 31.63
CA GLY A 32 -0.45 -1.57 30.41
C GLY A 32 -0.87 -0.35 29.57
N GLN A 33 -1.89 0.41 29.99
CA GLN A 33 -2.29 1.65 29.32
C GLN A 33 -2.06 2.86 30.21
N ALA A 34 -1.78 4.02 29.61
CA ALA A 34 -1.73 5.29 30.29
C ALA A 34 -3.09 5.61 30.97
N ASP A 35 -3.04 6.32 32.10
CA ASP A 35 -4.24 6.75 32.83
C ASP A 35 -5.12 7.60 31.89
N GLN A 36 -6.31 7.10 31.56
CA GLN A 36 -7.29 7.86 30.80
C GLN A 36 -8.27 8.52 31.75
N VAL A 37 -8.40 9.83 31.63
CA VAL A 37 -9.41 10.62 32.32
C VAL A 37 -10.57 10.82 31.36
N GLN A 38 -11.68 10.14 31.60
CA GLN A 38 -12.90 10.29 30.81
C GLN A 38 -13.97 10.99 31.63
N LEU A 39 -14.63 11.99 31.02
CA LEU A 39 -15.90 12.48 31.52
C LEU A 39 -16.94 11.39 31.24
N SER A 40 -17.31 10.62 32.25
CA SER A 40 -18.35 9.60 32.09
C SER A 40 -19.71 10.27 32.02
N LEU A 41 -20.31 10.15 30.88
CA LEU A 41 -21.71 10.53 30.62
C LEU A 41 -22.64 9.32 30.75
N THR A 42 -22.19 8.24 31.37
CA THR A 42 -23.00 7.05 31.65
C THR A 42 -23.59 7.13 33.05
N THR A 43 -24.70 7.07 33.18
CA THR A 43 -26.00 6.82 33.76
C THR A 43 -26.13 6.17 35.11
N ILE A 44 -25.06 5.75 35.72
CA ILE A 44 -25.19 5.05 37.00
C ILE A 44 -25.56 6.03 38.13
N ASP A 45 -25.24 7.31 37.97
CA ASP A 45 -25.37 8.31 39.02
C ASP A 45 -26.50 9.34 38.83
N ASP A 46 -27.05 9.52 37.60
CA ASP A 46 -28.13 10.47 37.38
C ASP A 46 -29.02 10.10 36.17
N PRO A 47 -30.26 9.61 36.43
CA PRO A 47 -31.23 9.27 35.37
C PRO A 47 -31.62 10.44 34.47
N ALA A 48 -31.53 11.68 34.98
CA ALA A 48 -31.89 12.87 34.19
C ALA A 48 -30.95 13.07 32.98
N PHE A 49 -29.69 12.71 33.11
CA PHE A 49 -28.76 12.82 32.00
C PHE A 49 -29.06 11.82 30.84
N VAL A 50 -29.52 10.62 31.22
CA VAL A 50 -29.97 9.63 30.20
C VAL A 50 -31.18 10.13 29.46
N SER A 51 -32.15 10.69 30.20
CA SER A 51 -33.35 11.25 29.59
C SER A 51 -33.00 12.41 28.67
N PHE A 52 -32.13 13.31 29.10
CA PHE A 52 -31.61 14.41 28.27
C PHE A 52 -30.95 13.89 26.97
N ARG A 53 -30.07 12.91 27.07
CA ARG A 53 -29.39 12.33 25.89
C ARG A 53 -30.35 11.64 24.93
N ARG A 54 -31.41 11.01 25.44
CA ARG A 54 -32.44 10.36 24.60
C ARG A 54 -33.31 11.33 23.83
N LEU A 55 -33.41 12.58 24.29
CA LEU A 55 -34.18 13.62 23.64
C LEU A 55 -33.45 14.27 22.46
N LEU A 56 -32.14 14.13 22.38
CA LEU A 56 -31.33 14.61 21.25
C LEU A 56 -31.36 13.62 20.08
N HIS A 57 -31.73 14.11 18.92
CA HIS A 57 -31.81 13.37 17.67
C HIS A 57 -30.75 13.89 16.68
N THR A 58 -30.52 13.15 15.64
CA THR A 58 -29.64 13.56 14.54
C THR A 58 -30.11 14.89 13.96
N GLY A 59 -29.21 15.88 13.87
CA GLY A 59 -29.53 17.24 13.41
C GLY A 59 -29.78 18.26 14.53
N ASP A 60 -29.98 17.80 15.80
CA ASP A 60 -30.06 18.69 16.94
C ASP A 60 -28.69 19.24 17.34
N TYR A 61 -28.67 20.31 18.11
CA TYR A 61 -27.40 20.91 18.59
C TYR A 61 -27.20 20.62 20.07
N LEU A 62 -25.95 20.26 20.43
CA LEU A 62 -25.51 20.16 21.81
C LEU A 62 -24.49 21.26 22.08
N VAL A 63 -24.86 22.21 22.93
CA VAL A 63 -23.99 23.29 23.39
C VAL A 63 -23.31 22.86 24.69
N ILE A 64 -21.99 22.93 24.74
CA ILE A 64 -21.20 22.65 25.94
C ILE A 64 -20.42 23.91 26.29
N LEU A 65 -20.81 24.56 27.39
CA LEU A 65 -20.16 25.76 27.91
C LEU A 65 -19.32 25.40 29.14
N LYS A 66 -18.01 25.65 29.07
CA LYS A 66 -17.10 25.45 30.22
C LYS A 66 -17.01 26.72 31.04
N HIS A 67 -17.25 26.63 32.35
CA HIS A 67 -16.99 27.73 33.29
C HIS A 67 -15.49 28.00 33.44
N LYS A 68 -15.11 29.31 33.51
CA LYS A 68 -13.69 29.71 33.50
C LYS A 68 -12.87 29.17 34.66
N GLU A 69 -13.46 29.01 35.83
CA GLU A 69 -12.74 28.74 37.06
C GLU A 69 -12.97 27.35 37.67
N LYS A 70 -13.80 26.51 37.08
CA LYS A 70 -14.16 25.20 37.61
C LYS A 70 -14.31 24.17 36.48
N LEU A 71 -14.13 22.91 36.80
CA LEU A 71 -14.50 21.79 35.93
C LEU A 71 -16.03 21.63 35.90
N VAL A 72 -16.72 22.70 35.59
CA VAL A 72 -18.18 22.78 35.47
C VAL A 72 -18.52 23.09 34.05
N TYR A 73 -19.42 22.33 33.49
CA TYR A 73 -19.87 22.45 32.10
C TYR A 73 -21.39 22.58 32.08
N ASP A 74 -21.90 23.58 31.34
CA ASP A 74 -23.30 23.65 30.99
C ASP A 74 -23.53 22.90 29.70
N CYS A 75 -24.51 22.00 29.68
CA CYS A 75 -24.92 21.28 28.48
C CYS A 75 -26.36 21.69 28.15
N ILE A 76 -26.52 22.29 26.99
CA ILE A 76 -27.79 22.76 26.50
C ILE A 76 -28.10 22.05 25.19
N GLY A 77 -29.23 21.36 25.12
CA GLY A 77 -29.71 20.74 23.88
C GLY A 77 -30.67 21.70 23.16
N ILE A 78 -30.44 21.91 21.87
CA ILE A 78 -31.31 22.75 21.02
C ILE A 78 -31.81 21.90 19.86
N LYS A 79 -33.13 21.83 19.70
CA LYS A 79 -33.76 21.14 18.57
C LYS A 79 -33.43 21.83 17.27
N ALA A 80 -33.23 21.08 16.18
CA ALA A 80 -32.95 21.64 14.86
C ALA A 80 -34.02 22.61 14.36
N ASN A 81 -35.27 22.40 14.77
CA ASN A 81 -36.46 23.19 14.37
C ASN A 81 -37.00 24.01 15.53
N ASP A 82 -36.28 24.24 16.60
CA ASP A 82 -36.75 25.01 17.74
C ASP A 82 -36.76 26.50 17.44
N GLU A 83 -37.87 27.17 17.72
CA GLU A 83 -38.02 28.62 17.53
C GLU A 83 -37.15 29.42 18.51
N THR A 84 -36.84 28.87 19.68
CA THR A 84 -35.93 29.47 20.67
C THR A 84 -34.46 29.49 20.21
N ARG A 85 -34.15 28.89 19.10
CA ARG A 85 -32.85 28.91 18.46
C ARG A 85 -32.29 30.32 18.25
N GLY A 86 -33.17 31.31 18.09
CA GLY A 86 -32.81 32.72 17.97
C GLY A 86 -32.26 33.35 19.27
N GLU A 87 -32.64 32.87 20.44
CA GLU A 87 -32.18 33.39 21.74
C GLU A 87 -30.71 33.12 22.02
N TYR A 88 -30.20 31.99 21.52
CA TYR A 88 -28.80 31.62 21.69
C TYR A 88 -27.86 32.22 20.67
N ASN A 89 -28.37 33.08 19.78
CA ASN A 89 -27.60 33.75 18.72
C ASN A 89 -26.33 32.96 18.29
N ILE A 90 -26.59 31.83 17.60
CA ILE A 90 -25.56 30.85 17.20
C ILE A 90 -24.45 31.54 16.43
N SER A 91 -24.75 32.59 15.66
CA SER A 91 -23.79 33.41 14.93
C SER A 91 -22.88 34.24 15.87
N ALA A 92 -23.36 34.67 17.05
CA ALA A 92 -22.59 35.48 18.01
C ALA A 92 -21.67 34.66 18.90
N LEU A 93 -21.83 33.35 18.94
CA LEU A 93 -20.99 32.43 19.74
C LEU A 93 -19.73 31.98 18.98
N ASN A 94 -19.32 32.71 17.93
CA ASN A 94 -18.04 32.54 17.23
C ASN A 94 -17.64 31.09 17.04
N ASN A 95 -18.35 30.36 16.16
CA ASN A 95 -17.98 29.02 15.70
C ASN A 95 -17.78 27.95 16.79
N LYS A 96 -18.45 28.11 17.94
CA LYS A 96 -18.43 27.10 19.00
C LYS A 96 -19.54 26.06 18.86
N PHE A 97 -20.36 26.17 17.85
CA PHE A 97 -21.45 25.24 17.59
C PHE A 97 -21.21 24.47 16.31
N TYR A 98 -21.36 23.17 16.41
CA TYR A 98 -21.30 22.28 15.27
C TYR A 98 -22.62 21.57 15.13
N LYS A 99 -23.24 21.65 13.96
CA LYS A 99 -24.44 20.90 13.63
C LYS A 99 -24.06 19.43 13.48
N LEU A 100 -24.70 18.54 14.24
CA LEU A 100 -24.53 17.11 14.03
C LEU A 100 -25.09 16.74 12.66
N PRO A 101 -24.28 16.18 11.75
CA PRO A 101 -24.76 15.81 10.43
C PRO A 101 -25.84 14.72 10.53
N THR A 102 -26.79 14.79 9.61
CA THR A 102 -27.99 13.95 9.64
C THR A 102 -27.74 12.48 9.35
N ASN A 103 -26.54 12.08 8.87
CA ASN A 103 -26.31 10.71 8.46
C ASN A 103 -24.86 10.23 8.51
N THR A 104 -23.98 10.76 9.37
CA THR A 104 -22.62 10.19 9.42
C THR A 104 -21.93 10.45 10.75
N LYS A 105 -20.98 9.62 11.07
CA LYS A 105 -19.97 9.89 12.09
C LYS A 105 -19.42 11.30 11.83
N VAL A 106 -19.42 12.14 12.86
CA VAL A 106 -18.81 13.49 12.78
C VAL A 106 -17.37 13.28 12.32
N ASP A 107 -17.04 13.76 11.13
CA ASP A 107 -15.68 13.73 10.66
C ASP A 107 -14.91 14.83 11.38
N ILE A 108 -14.05 14.42 12.30
CA ILE A 108 -13.18 15.34 13.07
C ILE A 108 -12.28 16.14 12.09
N LYS A 109 -11.98 15.57 10.91
CA LYS A 109 -11.22 16.28 9.87
C LYS A 109 -11.95 17.51 9.37
N GLU A 110 -13.25 17.41 9.04
CA GLU A 110 -14.06 18.53 8.57
C GLU A 110 -14.11 19.67 9.62
N LEU A 111 -14.19 19.33 10.90
CA LEU A 111 -14.15 20.32 11.99
C LEU A 111 -12.77 21.00 12.13
N ILE A 112 -11.72 20.28 11.88
CA ILE A 112 -10.33 20.79 11.89
C ILE A 112 -10.11 21.67 10.65
N GLU A 113 -10.60 21.27 9.49
CA GLU A 113 -10.51 22.03 8.23
C GLU A 113 -11.22 23.39 8.32
N ILE A 114 -12.45 23.42 8.83
CA ILE A 114 -13.20 24.68 9.05
C ILE A 114 -12.40 25.61 9.98
N LYS A 115 -11.82 25.07 11.04
CA LYS A 115 -11.02 25.86 12.00
C LYS A 115 -9.70 26.34 11.41
N ASN A 116 -9.07 25.55 10.55
CA ASN A 116 -7.83 25.91 9.89
C ASN A 116 -8.07 26.94 8.76
N ALA A 117 -9.13 26.79 7.97
CA ALA A 117 -9.53 27.77 6.95
C ALA A 117 -9.79 29.17 7.55
N GLU A 118 -10.34 29.24 8.77
CA GLU A 118 -10.51 30.52 9.47
C GLU A 118 -9.18 31.15 9.87
N ILE A 119 -8.20 30.36 10.27
CA ILE A 119 -6.85 30.82 10.61
C ILE A 119 -6.12 31.29 9.35
N GLU A 120 -6.28 30.60 8.23
CA GLU A 120 -5.61 30.93 6.96
C GLU A 120 -6.16 32.18 6.30
N ASN A 121 -7.45 32.45 6.42
CA ASN A 121 -8.09 33.64 5.82
C ASN A 121 -8.13 34.86 6.74
N ARG A 122 -7.75 34.72 8.02
CA ARG A 122 -7.72 35.82 8.96
C ARG A 122 -6.39 36.56 8.88
N LYS A 123 -6.45 37.88 8.64
CA LYS A 123 -5.28 38.75 8.77
C LYS A 123 -5.05 39.02 10.26
N PHE A 124 -3.94 38.55 10.77
CA PHE A 124 -3.50 38.83 12.14
C PHE A 124 -2.65 40.07 12.20
N THR A 125 -2.74 40.79 13.29
CA THR A 125 -1.78 41.88 13.64
C THR A 125 -0.65 41.31 14.49
N VAL A 126 0.45 42.05 14.61
CA VAL A 126 1.59 41.68 15.49
C VAL A 126 1.12 41.52 16.94
N ASP A 127 0.18 42.40 17.40
CA ASP A 127 -0.35 42.35 18.77
C ASP A 127 -1.17 41.10 19.03
N GLU A 128 -2.01 40.71 18.07
CA GLU A 128 -2.77 39.47 18.17
C GLU A 128 -1.86 38.25 18.20
N LEU A 129 -0.87 38.20 17.32
CA LEU A 129 0.13 37.12 17.28
C LEU A 129 0.96 37.07 18.57
N GLY A 130 1.35 38.21 19.11
CA GLY A 130 2.05 38.27 20.39
C GLY A 130 1.21 37.76 21.56
N THR A 131 -0.10 38.09 21.57
CA THR A 131 -1.02 37.60 22.59
C THR A 131 -1.20 36.09 22.51
N ILE A 132 -1.37 35.56 21.31
CA ILE A 132 -1.50 34.12 21.07
C ILE A 132 -0.22 33.39 21.50
N LEU A 133 0.95 33.91 21.14
CA LEU A 133 2.23 33.32 21.54
C LEU A 133 2.39 33.31 23.06
N LYS A 134 2.04 34.41 23.73
CA LYS A 134 2.04 34.47 25.20
C LYS A 134 1.19 33.42 25.85
N GLU A 135 -0.03 33.21 25.32
CA GLU A 135 -0.93 32.18 25.82
C GLU A 135 -0.37 30.76 25.58
N MET A 136 0.16 30.50 24.39
CA MET A 136 0.77 29.20 24.07
C MET A 136 1.98 28.90 24.94
N TYR A 137 2.83 29.88 25.17
CA TYR A 137 4.01 29.75 26.02
C TYR A 137 3.64 29.53 27.49
N GLY A 138 2.66 30.28 28.01
CA GLY A 138 2.21 30.18 29.40
C GLY A 138 1.43 28.89 29.72
N ASN A 139 0.78 28.30 28.71
CA ASN A 139 0.04 27.03 28.86
C ASN A 139 0.88 25.79 28.51
N ALA A 140 2.15 25.96 28.14
CA ALA A 140 3.05 24.86 27.83
C ALA A 140 3.46 24.12 29.12
N GLU A 141 3.56 22.79 29.04
CA GLU A 141 4.08 21.98 30.13
C GLU A 141 5.54 22.33 30.47
N ASP A 142 5.97 22.01 31.70
CA ASP A 142 7.33 22.26 32.14
C ASP A 142 8.37 21.71 31.13
N LYS A 143 9.31 22.54 30.72
CA LYS A 143 10.36 22.28 29.72
C LYS A 143 9.87 22.20 28.27
N MET A 144 8.58 22.45 27.99
CA MET A 144 8.03 22.46 26.65
C MET A 144 7.81 23.89 26.09
N GLN A 145 8.21 24.92 26.82
CA GLN A 145 7.99 26.32 26.45
C GLN A 145 8.67 26.69 25.12
N VAL A 146 9.90 26.21 24.89
CA VAL A 146 10.60 26.45 23.60
C VAL A 146 9.92 25.73 22.46
N ALA A 147 9.42 24.52 22.70
CA ALA A 147 8.66 23.76 21.70
C ALA A 147 7.35 24.48 21.33
N SER A 148 6.69 25.16 22.27
CA SER A 148 5.50 25.96 21.99
C SER A 148 5.78 27.14 21.05
N ILE A 149 6.96 27.75 21.13
CA ILE A 149 7.39 28.80 20.21
C ILE A 149 7.61 28.23 18.80
N HIS A 150 8.20 27.04 18.71
CA HIS A 150 8.38 26.37 17.41
C HIS A 150 7.03 26.02 16.78
N ILE A 151 6.10 25.43 17.55
CA ILE A 151 4.75 25.12 17.11
C ILE A 151 4.00 26.39 16.66
N PHE A 152 4.12 27.48 17.40
CA PHE A 152 3.55 28.77 17.02
C PHE A 152 4.10 29.26 15.68
N GLY A 153 5.44 29.24 15.51
CA GLY A 153 6.08 29.69 14.29
C GLY A 153 5.72 28.85 13.05
N ILE A 154 5.51 27.55 13.23
CA ILE A 154 5.01 26.67 12.16
C ILE A 154 3.54 26.98 11.87
N LYS A 155 2.70 27.09 12.89
CA LYS A 155 1.25 27.28 12.75
C LYS A 155 0.85 28.62 12.13
N TYR A 156 1.56 29.69 12.49
CA TYR A 156 1.28 31.06 12.01
C TYR A 156 2.32 31.55 11.00
N GLY A 157 3.21 30.68 10.54
CA GLY A 157 4.32 30.99 9.66
C GLY A 157 3.91 31.69 8.36
N LYS A 158 2.82 31.24 7.73
CA LYS A 158 2.25 31.87 6.54
C LYS A 158 1.90 33.32 6.80
N ASN A 159 1.10 33.59 7.83
CA ASN A 159 0.68 34.93 8.20
C ASN A 159 1.86 35.88 8.55
N ILE A 160 2.87 35.34 9.25
CA ILE A 160 4.04 36.10 9.65
C ILE A 160 4.89 36.47 8.42
N ILE A 161 5.07 35.53 7.49
CA ILE A 161 5.91 35.73 6.30
C ILE A 161 5.22 36.61 5.26
N GLU A 162 3.94 36.38 4.95
CA GLU A 162 3.19 37.15 3.96
C GLU A 162 2.94 38.60 4.37
N ASN A 163 2.83 38.86 5.66
CA ASN A 163 2.69 40.22 6.18
C ASN A 163 4.04 40.85 6.60
N GLU A 164 5.18 40.21 6.31
CA GLU A 164 6.54 40.65 6.60
C GLU A 164 6.79 41.02 8.09
N PHE A 165 6.10 40.34 9.01
CA PHE A 165 6.26 40.57 10.44
C PHE A 165 7.61 40.05 10.93
N LYS A 166 8.28 40.84 11.80
CA LYS A 166 9.58 40.45 12.34
C LYS A 166 9.42 39.65 13.63
N ALA A 167 10.15 38.56 13.76
CA ALA A 167 10.13 37.71 14.96
C ALA A 167 10.40 38.50 16.27
N PRO A 168 11.35 39.47 16.33
CA PRO A 168 11.55 40.28 17.53
C PRO A 168 10.33 41.06 17.98
N ASP A 169 9.55 41.60 17.03
CA ASP A 169 8.36 42.40 17.36
C ASP A 169 7.27 41.56 18.00
N ILE A 170 7.06 40.37 17.47
CA ILE A 170 6.08 39.39 18.02
C ILE A 170 6.52 38.92 19.42
N ILE A 171 7.79 38.59 19.61
CA ILE A 171 8.36 38.19 20.90
C ILE A 171 8.23 39.30 21.95
N LYS A 172 8.52 40.53 21.55
CA LYS A 172 8.38 41.72 22.41
C LYS A 172 6.92 41.93 22.83
N THR A 173 5.98 41.83 21.89
CA THR A 173 4.54 41.96 22.19
C THR A 173 4.05 40.81 23.08
N ALA A 174 4.59 39.60 22.92
CA ALA A 174 4.30 38.47 23.81
C ALA A 174 4.86 38.67 25.24
N GLY A 175 5.73 39.64 25.46
CA GLY A 175 6.38 39.88 26.75
C GLY A 175 7.40 38.79 27.13
N LEU A 176 7.96 38.13 26.12
CA LEU A 176 8.95 37.07 26.30
C LEU A 176 10.39 37.65 26.15
N ASN A 177 11.37 36.86 26.62
CA ASN A 177 12.78 37.27 26.52
C ASN A 177 13.20 37.36 25.03
N GLU A 178 13.94 38.41 24.67
CA GLU A 178 14.39 38.68 23.29
C GLU A 178 15.19 37.54 22.67
N SER A 179 15.86 36.71 23.49
CA SER A 179 16.59 35.52 23.02
C SER A 179 15.70 34.53 22.28
N TYR A 180 14.39 34.47 22.57
CA TYR A 180 13.44 33.62 21.89
C TYR A 180 13.10 34.05 20.45
N SER A 181 13.52 35.24 20.04
CA SER A 181 13.42 35.68 18.64
C SER A 181 14.19 34.75 17.70
N THR A 182 15.32 34.20 18.18
CA THR A 182 16.09 33.19 17.44
C THR A 182 15.32 31.87 17.30
N GLU A 183 14.61 31.47 18.34
CA GLU A 183 13.82 30.23 18.29
C GLU A 183 12.59 30.36 17.37
N LEU A 184 11.92 31.51 17.41
CA LEU A 184 10.85 31.82 16.47
C LEU A 184 11.37 31.88 15.02
N GLN A 185 12.56 32.49 14.81
CA GLN A 185 13.16 32.53 13.46
C GLN A 185 13.52 31.12 12.94
N LYS A 186 14.00 30.23 13.82
CA LYS A 186 14.24 28.83 13.45
C LYS A 186 12.94 28.15 13.01
N ALA A 187 11.85 28.36 13.74
CA ALA A 187 10.53 27.82 13.38
C ALA A 187 10.02 28.33 12.03
N LEU A 188 10.21 29.63 11.75
CA LEU A 188 9.86 30.21 10.44
C LEU A 188 10.75 29.67 9.30
N ASN A 189 12.01 29.37 9.59
CA ASN A 189 12.87 28.71 8.60
C ASN A 189 12.44 27.25 8.36
N ILE A 190 12.03 26.52 9.40
CA ILE A 190 11.42 25.18 9.27
C ILE A 190 10.15 25.29 8.42
N TYR A 191 9.26 26.24 8.70
CA TYR A 191 8.06 26.47 7.90
C TYR A 191 8.39 26.70 6.42
N ARG A 192 9.38 27.54 6.09
CA ARG A 192 9.83 27.77 4.70
C ARG A 192 10.37 26.53 4.00
N CYS A 193 11.01 25.64 4.77
CA CYS A 193 11.51 24.36 4.24
C CYS A 193 10.36 23.37 3.97
N LEU A 194 9.35 23.35 4.84
CA LEU A 194 8.16 22.51 4.69
C LEU A 194 7.34 22.93 3.45
N ASP A 195 7.17 24.23 3.22
CA ASP A 195 6.42 24.78 2.09
C ASP A 195 7.05 24.47 0.72
N LYS A 196 8.36 24.21 0.66
CA LYS A 196 9.09 23.99 -0.60
C LYS A 196 9.15 22.54 -1.07
N ASN A 197 8.56 21.59 -0.38
CA ASN A 197 8.64 20.16 -0.74
C ASN A 197 10.08 19.64 -0.96
N THR A 198 11.08 20.29 -0.38
CA THR A 198 12.49 20.13 -0.75
C THR A 198 13.14 18.91 -0.10
N TYR A 199 12.52 18.27 0.91
CA TYR A 199 13.14 17.20 1.67
C TYR A 199 12.34 15.91 1.87
N GLY A 200 11.16 15.76 1.28
CA GLY A 200 10.40 14.50 1.34
C GLY A 200 10.05 14.03 2.77
N ILE A 201 10.12 14.93 3.76
CA ILE A 201 9.80 14.61 5.15
C ILE A 201 8.35 15.01 5.39
N SER A 202 7.43 14.06 5.28
CA SER A 202 6.07 14.27 5.76
C SER A 202 6.07 14.15 7.28
N ILE A 203 5.82 15.25 7.97
CA ILE A 203 5.58 15.24 9.42
C ILE A 203 4.10 14.97 9.61
N SER A 204 3.75 13.71 9.86
CA SER A 204 2.37 13.21 9.95
C SER A 204 1.50 13.80 11.08
N CYS A 205 2.01 14.71 11.86
CA CYS A 205 1.25 15.42 12.90
C CYS A 205 0.82 16.84 12.49
N CYS A 206 1.18 17.32 11.28
CA CYS A 206 0.83 18.64 10.76
C CYS A 206 0.14 18.60 9.38
N ASP A 207 -0.12 17.41 8.82
CA ASP A 207 -0.60 17.23 7.45
C ASP A 207 -2.07 17.63 7.21
N ASN A 208 -2.75 18.21 8.19
CA ASN A 208 -4.11 18.71 8.02
C ASN A 208 -4.20 20.19 7.64
N ALA A 209 -3.09 20.85 7.27
CA ALA A 209 -3.09 22.29 6.96
C ALA A 209 -2.61 22.67 5.56
N LEU A 210 -2.33 21.72 4.66
CA LEU A 210 -1.78 21.99 3.32
C LEU A 210 -2.53 21.31 2.18
N GLU A 211 -3.81 20.97 2.37
CA GLU A 211 -4.69 20.51 1.27
C GLU A 211 -5.63 21.63 0.78
N GLU A 212 -5.11 22.83 0.53
CA GLU A 212 -5.83 23.78 -0.31
C GLU A 212 -5.14 23.89 -1.67
N ASN A 213 -5.82 23.35 -2.70
CA ASN A 213 -5.47 23.29 -4.13
C ASN A 213 -4.65 22.07 -4.62
N LYS A 214 -4.82 20.91 -4.02
CA LYS A 214 -4.91 19.71 -4.85
C LYS A 214 -6.40 19.39 -4.98
N GLU A 215 -6.94 19.43 -6.20
CA GLU A 215 -8.07 18.58 -6.56
C GLU A 215 -7.84 17.27 -5.84
N SER A 216 -8.78 16.84 -5.02
CA SER A 216 -8.66 15.61 -4.24
C SER A 216 -8.22 14.52 -5.22
N VAL A 217 -6.96 14.08 -5.13
CA VAL A 217 -6.43 13.12 -6.10
C VAL A 217 -7.29 11.89 -5.92
N LYS A 218 -8.24 11.72 -6.83
CA LYS A 218 -9.17 10.60 -6.80
C LYS A 218 -8.34 9.32 -6.84
N ARG A 219 -8.62 8.40 -5.92
CA ARG A 219 -7.95 7.11 -5.89
C ARG A 219 -8.15 6.40 -7.22
N LYS A 220 -7.08 5.89 -7.81
CA LYS A 220 -7.15 5.02 -8.97
C LYS A 220 -7.88 3.73 -8.59
N THR A 221 -8.74 3.26 -9.47
CA THR A 221 -9.60 2.08 -9.28
C THR A 221 -9.31 1.02 -10.32
N GLY A 222 -9.81 -0.20 -10.11
CA GLY A 222 -9.69 -1.28 -11.09
C GLY A 222 -8.41 -2.09 -10.99
N ALA A 223 -7.65 -2.02 -9.87
CA ALA A 223 -6.55 -2.94 -9.67
C ALA A 223 -7.06 -4.37 -9.42
N GLU A 224 -6.36 -5.34 -9.96
CA GLU A 224 -6.73 -6.75 -10.00
C GLU A 224 -5.63 -7.65 -9.42
N ASN A 225 -6.00 -8.89 -9.10
CA ASN A 225 -5.04 -9.96 -8.87
C ASN A 225 -4.89 -10.76 -10.15
N ILE A 226 -3.70 -10.78 -10.76
CA ILE A 226 -3.46 -11.44 -12.05
C ILE A 226 -2.38 -12.49 -11.90
N LEU A 227 -2.67 -13.71 -12.34
CA LEU A 227 -1.73 -14.81 -12.34
C LEU A 227 -1.32 -15.16 -13.78
N PHE A 228 -0.09 -14.84 -14.13
CA PHE A 228 0.52 -15.16 -15.41
C PHE A 228 1.10 -16.58 -15.36
N TYR A 229 0.62 -17.45 -16.24
CA TYR A 229 1.09 -18.82 -16.31
C TYR A 229 1.54 -19.20 -17.71
N GLY A 230 2.35 -20.23 -17.83
CA GLY A 230 2.89 -20.73 -19.09
C GLY A 230 4.25 -21.40 -18.91
N VAL A 231 4.83 -21.85 -20.01
CA VAL A 231 6.09 -22.60 -20.02
C VAL A 231 7.26 -21.76 -19.50
N PRO A 232 8.31 -22.38 -18.95
CA PRO A 232 9.53 -21.67 -18.53
C PRO A 232 10.14 -20.89 -19.71
N GLY A 233 10.44 -19.61 -19.49
CA GLY A 233 11.00 -18.76 -20.54
C GLY A 233 10.01 -18.25 -21.60
N ALA A 234 8.70 -18.36 -21.38
CA ALA A 234 7.69 -17.76 -22.28
C ALA A 234 7.65 -16.22 -22.23
N GLY A 235 8.28 -15.58 -21.24
CA GLY A 235 8.32 -14.13 -21.12
C GLY A 235 7.35 -13.54 -20.08
N LYS A 236 6.87 -14.32 -19.11
CA LYS A 236 5.95 -13.88 -18.06
C LYS A 236 6.40 -12.62 -17.33
N SER A 237 7.63 -12.58 -16.81
CA SER A 237 8.17 -11.41 -16.11
C SER A 237 8.42 -10.22 -17.04
N HIS A 238 8.68 -10.48 -18.33
CA HIS A 238 8.80 -9.44 -19.35
C HIS A 238 7.45 -8.78 -19.62
N GLU A 239 6.38 -9.55 -19.69
CA GLU A 239 5.01 -9.05 -19.85
C GLU A 239 4.62 -8.12 -18.69
N ILE A 240 4.92 -8.50 -17.45
CA ILE A 240 4.70 -7.66 -16.27
C ILE A 240 5.46 -6.34 -16.40
N LYS A 241 6.74 -6.42 -16.75
CA LYS A 241 7.61 -5.25 -16.89
C LYS A 241 7.12 -4.28 -17.97
N THR A 242 6.67 -4.79 -19.10
CA THR A 242 6.30 -3.95 -20.28
C THR A 242 4.88 -3.41 -20.21
N LYS A 243 3.94 -4.15 -19.64
CA LYS A 243 2.52 -3.76 -19.64
C LYS A 243 2.02 -3.14 -18.34
N TYR A 244 2.70 -3.40 -17.21
CA TYR A 244 2.23 -2.95 -15.90
C TYR A 244 3.18 -1.94 -15.27
N CYS A 245 4.39 -2.34 -14.89
CA CYS A 245 5.31 -1.46 -14.20
C CYS A 245 6.78 -1.88 -14.37
N ASP A 246 7.66 -0.90 -14.63
CA ASP A 246 9.12 -1.03 -14.63
C ASP A 246 9.78 -0.11 -13.59
N ASP A 247 9.01 0.67 -12.85
CA ASP A 247 9.51 1.62 -11.85
C ASP A 247 9.48 0.99 -10.45
N GLU A 248 10.66 0.78 -9.88
CA GLU A 248 10.85 0.22 -8.54
C GLU A 248 10.17 1.07 -7.44
N LYS A 249 9.90 2.33 -7.68
CA LYS A 249 9.18 3.20 -6.74
C LYS A 249 7.76 2.71 -6.46
N TYR A 250 7.11 2.16 -7.47
CA TYR A 250 5.71 1.73 -7.40
C TYR A 250 5.55 0.22 -7.33
N MET A 251 6.66 -0.52 -7.22
CA MET A 251 6.66 -1.97 -7.27
C MET A 251 7.48 -2.58 -6.13
N GLU A 252 6.92 -3.59 -5.50
CA GLU A 252 7.65 -4.55 -4.66
C GLU A 252 7.68 -5.89 -5.36
N ARG A 253 8.87 -6.48 -5.49
CA ARG A 253 9.05 -7.78 -6.14
C ARG A 253 9.57 -8.81 -5.15
N VAL A 254 8.91 -9.96 -5.08
CA VAL A 254 9.27 -11.08 -4.22
C VAL A 254 9.31 -12.38 -5.03
N VAL A 255 10.12 -13.32 -4.58
CA VAL A 255 10.19 -14.67 -5.14
C VAL A 255 9.78 -15.65 -4.08
N PHE A 256 8.75 -16.45 -4.34
CA PHE A 256 8.36 -17.50 -3.41
C PHE A 256 9.30 -18.70 -3.53
N HIS A 257 9.61 -19.31 -2.41
CA HIS A 257 10.40 -20.53 -2.27
C HIS A 257 9.85 -21.39 -1.13
N PRO A 258 10.24 -22.66 -0.99
CA PRO A 258 9.62 -23.56 -0.01
C PRO A 258 9.66 -23.07 1.44
N ASP A 259 10.70 -22.33 1.82
CA ASP A 259 10.88 -21.81 3.18
C ASP A 259 10.33 -20.38 3.36
N TYR A 260 9.70 -19.79 2.35
CA TYR A 260 9.10 -18.45 2.46
C TYR A 260 7.83 -18.52 3.31
N THR A 261 7.70 -17.60 4.27
CA THR A 261 6.65 -17.67 5.29
C THR A 261 5.72 -16.45 5.27
N TYR A 262 4.60 -16.55 5.98
CA TYR A 262 3.72 -15.42 6.27
C TYR A 262 4.48 -14.23 6.91
N SER A 263 5.41 -14.52 7.82
CA SER A 263 6.21 -13.50 8.51
C SER A 263 7.13 -12.74 7.57
N ASP A 264 7.65 -13.40 6.54
CA ASP A 264 8.48 -12.77 5.52
C ASP A 264 7.63 -11.88 4.59
N PHE A 265 6.41 -12.32 4.31
CA PHE A 265 5.49 -11.66 3.39
C PHE A 265 4.77 -10.47 4.00
N VAL A 266 4.14 -10.68 5.15
CA VAL A 266 3.32 -9.66 5.83
C VAL A 266 4.14 -8.84 6.82
N GLY A 267 4.97 -9.50 7.62
CA GLY A 267 5.82 -8.86 8.61
C GLY A 267 5.91 -9.63 9.91
N GLN A 268 6.85 -9.24 10.74
CA GLN A 268 7.14 -9.92 12.00
C GLN A 268 7.63 -8.96 13.07
N ILE A 269 7.44 -9.33 14.34
CA ILE A 269 7.94 -8.58 15.47
C ILE A 269 9.37 -9.04 15.77
N LEU A 270 10.34 -8.13 15.61
CA LEU A 270 11.76 -8.42 15.84
C LEU A 270 12.28 -7.63 17.04
N PRO A 271 13.20 -8.22 17.82
CA PRO A 271 13.91 -7.50 18.87
C PRO A 271 14.89 -6.49 18.23
N ARG A 272 14.84 -5.24 18.70
CA ARG A 272 15.83 -4.20 18.36
C ARG A 272 16.43 -3.64 19.64
N VAL A 273 17.72 -3.38 19.61
CA VAL A 273 18.42 -2.70 20.70
C VAL A 273 18.40 -1.21 20.37
N GLU A 274 17.73 -0.43 21.22
CA GLU A 274 17.72 1.04 21.18
C GLU A 274 18.41 1.57 22.44
N LYS A 275 19.12 2.69 22.31
CA LYS A 275 19.68 3.37 23.48
C LYS A 275 18.59 4.17 24.17
N ASP A 276 18.49 4.01 25.49
CA ASP A 276 17.61 4.84 26.31
C ASP A 276 18.18 6.27 26.45
N LYS A 277 17.46 7.15 27.17
CA LYS A 277 17.86 8.53 27.40
C LYS A 277 19.18 8.67 28.18
N ASP A 278 19.58 7.62 28.86
CA ASP A 278 20.79 7.55 29.70
C ASP A 278 21.95 6.85 28.97
N GLY A 279 21.74 6.45 27.71
CA GLY A 279 22.75 5.81 26.86
C GLY A 279 22.89 4.30 27.05
N ASN A 280 22.03 3.66 27.86
CA ASN A 280 22.04 2.22 28.07
C ASN A 280 21.25 1.48 26.99
N ASP A 281 21.72 0.30 26.65
CA ASP A 281 21.05 -0.56 25.69
C ASP A 281 19.73 -1.09 26.24
N LYS A 282 18.63 -0.81 25.53
CA LYS A 282 17.28 -1.30 25.87
C LYS A 282 16.73 -2.14 24.73
N LEU A 283 16.33 -3.37 25.05
CA LEU A 283 15.67 -4.26 24.11
C LEU A 283 14.22 -3.81 23.90
N LYS A 284 13.83 -3.61 22.64
CA LYS A 284 12.46 -3.28 22.24
C LYS A 284 12.01 -4.22 21.14
N TYR A 285 10.78 -4.67 21.21
CA TYR A 285 10.16 -5.47 20.16
C TYR A 285 9.43 -4.55 19.20
N VAL A 286 9.82 -4.60 17.92
CA VAL A 286 9.30 -3.70 16.89
C VAL A 286 8.77 -4.51 15.71
N PHE A 287 7.56 -4.20 15.26
CA PHE A 287 7.02 -4.77 14.04
C PHE A 287 7.86 -4.32 12.85
N THR A 288 8.34 -5.27 12.08
CA THR A 288 9.08 -5.03 10.84
C THR A 288 8.19 -5.46 9.68
N PRO A 289 7.65 -4.51 8.90
CA PRO A 289 6.73 -4.82 7.82
C PRO A 289 7.42 -5.61 6.71
N GLY A 290 6.75 -6.63 6.21
CA GLY A 290 7.13 -7.36 4.99
C GLY A 290 6.75 -6.59 3.72
N PRO A 291 7.09 -7.13 2.54
CA PRO A 291 6.83 -6.47 1.25
C PRO A 291 5.35 -6.18 1.01
N PHE A 292 4.45 -7.08 1.37
CA PHE A 292 3.00 -6.82 1.28
C PHE A 292 2.59 -5.60 2.10
N THR A 293 2.96 -5.53 3.37
CA THR A 293 2.57 -4.42 4.26
C THR A 293 3.22 -3.10 3.84
N LYS A 294 4.47 -3.12 3.37
CA LYS A 294 5.16 -1.93 2.85
C LYS A 294 4.42 -1.34 1.65
N LEU A 295 4.11 -2.20 0.67
CA LEU A 295 3.43 -1.75 -0.54
C LEU A 295 2.01 -1.29 -0.24
N LEU A 296 1.29 -2.00 0.65
CA LEU A 296 -0.04 -1.62 1.11
C LEU A 296 -0.04 -0.21 1.72
N LYS A 297 0.95 0.09 2.57
CA LYS A 297 1.13 1.43 3.16
C LYS A 297 1.37 2.50 2.09
N ASN A 298 2.22 2.20 1.11
CA ASN A 298 2.51 3.13 0.02
C ASN A 298 1.27 3.40 -0.83
N ALA A 299 0.53 2.34 -1.23
CA ALA A 299 -0.69 2.46 -2.01
C ALA A 299 -1.81 3.21 -1.26
N GLN A 300 -1.87 3.06 0.06
CA GLN A 300 -2.83 3.76 0.90
C GLN A 300 -2.52 5.26 0.98
N ASN A 301 -1.25 5.62 1.08
CA ASN A 301 -0.80 7.01 1.23
C ASN A 301 -0.72 7.79 -0.10
N ASP A 302 -0.69 7.10 -1.24
CA ASP A 302 -0.63 7.72 -2.56
C ASP A 302 -1.75 7.19 -3.47
N PRO A 303 -2.97 7.71 -3.31
CA PRO A 303 -4.14 7.25 -4.06
C PRO A 303 -4.07 7.54 -5.56
N GLY A 304 -3.27 8.51 -5.99
CA GLY A 304 -3.17 8.94 -7.39
C GLY A 304 -2.33 8.05 -8.29
N ASN A 305 -1.64 7.05 -7.73
CA ASN A 305 -0.78 6.15 -8.48
C ASN A 305 -1.16 4.69 -8.26
N TYR A 306 -0.88 3.84 -9.25
CA TYR A 306 -0.99 2.40 -9.09
C TYR A 306 0.27 1.84 -8.45
N TYR A 307 0.08 0.82 -7.62
CA TYR A 307 1.12 0.06 -6.94
C TYR A 307 1.05 -1.42 -7.32
N TYR A 308 2.20 -2.08 -7.43
CA TYR A 308 2.29 -3.42 -7.99
C TYR A 308 3.10 -4.34 -7.07
N LEU A 309 2.43 -5.33 -6.48
CA LEU A 309 3.09 -6.45 -5.80
C LEU A 309 3.34 -7.55 -6.82
N VAL A 310 4.60 -7.79 -7.16
CA VAL A 310 4.99 -8.82 -8.12
C VAL A 310 5.52 -10.03 -7.38
N ILE A 311 4.84 -11.16 -7.50
CA ILE A 311 5.19 -12.43 -6.88
C ILE A 311 5.68 -13.38 -7.97
N GLU A 312 6.98 -13.60 -8.02
CA GLU A 312 7.57 -14.58 -8.93
C GLU A 312 7.51 -15.98 -8.34
N GLU A 313 7.26 -16.98 -9.21
CA GLU A 313 7.26 -18.39 -8.85
C GLU A 313 6.25 -18.72 -7.72
N LEU A 314 5.01 -18.25 -7.84
CA LEU A 314 3.97 -18.35 -6.81
C LEU A 314 3.81 -19.78 -6.24
N ASN A 315 3.89 -20.78 -7.10
CA ASN A 315 3.72 -22.20 -6.74
C ASN A 315 4.98 -22.89 -6.20
N ARG A 316 6.12 -22.20 -6.11
CA ARG A 316 7.31 -22.74 -5.44
C ARG A 316 7.26 -22.65 -3.92
N GLY A 317 6.40 -21.78 -3.39
CA GLY A 317 6.06 -21.69 -1.98
C GLY A 317 4.65 -22.20 -1.70
N ASN A 318 4.37 -22.49 -0.44
CA ASN A 318 2.99 -22.78 0.00
C ASN A 318 2.16 -21.49 0.03
N ALA A 319 1.70 -21.03 -1.15
CA ALA A 319 1.04 -19.74 -1.30
C ALA A 319 -0.14 -19.54 -0.31
N PRO A 320 -1.08 -20.49 -0.10
CA PRO A 320 -2.12 -20.32 0.90
C PRO A 320 -1.60 -20.06 2.32
N ALA A 321 -0.53 -20.74 2.73
CA ALA A 321 0.08 -20.53 4.04
C ALA A 321 0.85 -19.20 4.13
N ILE A 322 1.52 -18.78 3.05
CA ILE A 322 2.24 -17.51 2.97
C ILE A 322 1.26 -16.32 3.04
N PHE A 323 0.13 -16.41 2.37
CA PHE A 323 -0.91 -15.38 2.43
C PHE A 323 -1.63 -15.39 3.79
N GLY A 324 -1.83 -16.57 4.41
CA GLY A 324 -2.54 -16.68 5.68
C GLY A 324 -3.89 -15.96 5.65
N GLU A 325 -4.15 -15.06 6.58
CA GLU A 325 -5.41 -14.28 6.64
C GLU A 325 -5.54 -13.25 5.50
N VAL A 326 -4.42 -12.78 4.92
CA VAL A 326 -4.42 -11.87 3.76
C VAL A 326 -5.10 -12.51 2.55
N PHE A 327 -5.17 -13.84 2.50
CA PHE A 327 -5.90 -14.58 1.49
C PHE A 327 -7.36 -14.11 1.31
N GLN A 328 -8.02 -13.73 2.41
CA GLN A 328 -9.38 -13.19 2.36
C GLN A 328 -9.47 -11.85 1.62
N LEU A 329 -8.38 -11.08 1.58
CA LEU A 329 -8.33 -9.78 0.90
C LEU A 329 -8.25 -9.89 -0.63
N LEU A 330 -8.01 -11.10 -1.15
CA LEU A 330 -7.94 -11.35 -2.59
C LEU A 330 -9.33 -11.37 -3.26
N ASP A 331 -10.43 -11.44 -2.51
CA ASP A 331 -11.76 -11.21 -3.05
C ASP A 331 -11.91 -9.71 -3.29
N ARG A 332 -11.98 -9.29 -4.57
CA ARG A 332 -12.03 -7.88 -5.00
C ARG A 332 -13.45 -7.51 -5.43
N LYS A 333 -13.82 -6.28 -5.13
CA LYS A 333 -15.06 -5.67 -5.63
C LYS A 333 -14.99 -5.47 -7.14
N ASP A 334 -16.03 -5.84 -7.86
CA ASP A 334 -16.17 -5.70 -9.32
C ASP A 334 -17.22 -4.65 -9.71
N GLU A 335 -17.36 -4.40 -11.01
CA GLU A 335 -18.28 -3.40 -11.55
C GLU A 335 -19.74 -3.87 -11.55
N GLU A 336 -20.02 -5.17 -11.37
CA GLU A 336 -21.38 -5.71 -11.43
C GLU A 336 -22.13 -5.41 -10.12
N ASP A 337 -21.44 -5.50 -8.98
CA ASP A 337 -22.07 -5.41 -7.66
C ASP A 337 -21.71 -4.10 -6.90
N PHE A 338 -20.67 -3.37 -7.31
CA PHE A 338 -20.12 -2.23 -6.57
C PHE A 338 -20.00 -0.96 -7.41
N SER A 339 -19.88 0.19 -6.74
CA SER A 339 -19.65 1.45 -7.42
C SER A 339 -18.26 1.50 -8.08
N ILE A 340 -18.14 2.24 -9.19
CA ILE A 340 -16.87 2.37 -9.95
C ILE A 340 -15.71 2.89 -9.08
N GLU A 341 -16.01 3.59 -8.00
CA GLU A 341 -15.04 4.13 -7.06
C GLU A 341 -14.48 3.07 -6.10
N GLU A 342 -15.18 1.96 -5.95
CA GLU A 342 -14.81 0.85 -5.07
C GLU A 342 -14.17 -0.32 -5.85
N VAL A 343 -14.32 -0.34 -7.17
CA VAL A 343 -13.80 -1.43 -8.03
C VAL A 343 -12.31 -1.64 -7.81
N GLY A 344 -11.94 -2.87 -7.50
CA GLY A 344 -10.57 -3.26 -7.22
C GLY A 344 -10.17 -3.18 -5.74
N GLU A 345 -11.02 -2.66 -4.83
CA GLU A 345 -10.79 -2.78 -3.39
C GLU A 345 -11.13 -4.19 -2.89
N SER A 346 -10.53 -4.65 -1.78
CA SER A 346 -10.95 -5.89 -1.13
C SER A 346 -12.39 -5.83 -0.66
N GLU A 347 -13.21 -6.82 -1.04
CA GLU A 347 -14.61 -6.94 -0.58
C GLU A 347 -14.67 -7.09 0.95
N TYR A 348 -13.79 -7.92 1.52
CA TYR A 348 -13.72 -8.16 2.95
C TYR A 348 -12.50 -7.47 3.56
N GLY A 349 -12.58 -7.14 4.85
CA GLY A 349 -11.46 -6.65 5.64
C GLY A 349 -11.01 -7.69 6.66
N ILE A 350 -9.75 -7.63 7.07
CA ILE A 350 -9.20 -8.46 8.15
C ILE A 350 -8.79 -7.60 9.34
N SER A 351 -8.76 -8.21 10.52
CA SER A 351 -8.32 -7.57 11.76
C SER A 351 -6.89 -8.02 12.07
N ASN A 352 -5.91 -7.23 11.67
CA ASN A 352 -4.50 -7.44 12.01
C ASN A 352 -3.96 -6.17 12.67
N TYR A 353 -3.72 -6.23 13.98
CA TYR A 353 -3.31 -5.12 14.80
C TYR A 353 -2.03 -4.42 14.31
N GLU A 354 -0.99 -5.20 14.02
CA GLU A 354 0.32 -4.65 13.66
C GLU A 354 0.29 -4.03 12.25
N VAL A 355 -0.36 -4.70 11.30
CA VAL A 355 -0.54 -4.16 9.94
C VAL A 355 -1.42 -2.93 9.96
N ALA A 356 -2.53 -2.95 10.69
CA ALA A 356 -3.44 -1.80 10.80
C ALA A 356 -2.73 -0.58 11.39
N LYS A 357 -1.97 -0.77 12.45
CA LYS A 357 -1.17 0.28 13.08
C LYS A 357 -0.10 0.83 12.14
N GLU A 358 0.60 -0.04 11.41
CA GLU A 358 1.65 0.35 10.47
C GLU A 358 1.12 1.11 9.26
N VAL A 359 -0.02 0.69 8.72
CA VAL A 359 -0.59 1.24 7.47
C VAL A 359 -1.46 2.46 7.73
N TYR A 360 -2.34 2.40 8.74
CA TYR A 360 -3.37 3.42 8.97
C TYR A 360 -3.12 4.26 10.23
N GLY A 361 -2.12 3.91 11.05
CA GLY A 361 -1.91 4.55 12.36
C GLY A 361 -2.98 4.23 13.40
N ASP A 362 -3.97 3.41 13.06
CA ASP A 362 -5.07 2.96 13.90
C ASP A 362 -5.09 1.43 13.98
N GLU A 363 -4.77 0.90 15.14
CA GLU A 363 -4.70 -0.53 15.43
C GLU A 363 -6.04 -1.29 15.30
N LYS A 364 -7.16 -0.56 15.25
CA LYS A 364 -8.52 -1.13 15.13
C LYS A 364 -9.05 -1.06 13.70
N HIS A 365 -8.32 -0.40 12.81
CA HIS A 365 -8.73 -0.30 11.42
C HIS A 365 -8.76 -1.68 10.76
N GLN A 366 -9.80 -1.95 9.99
CA GLN A 366 -9.83 -3.16 9.17
C GLN A 366 -8.90 -3.01 7.97
N VAL A 367 -7.94 -3.91 7.86
CA VAL A 367 -7.00 -3.94 6.74
C VAL A 367 -7.73 -4.38 5.48
N ARG A 368 -7.59 -3.63 4.39
CA ARG A 368 -8.09 -3.92 3.04
C ARG A 368 -7.02 -3.60 2.02
N ILE A 369 -7.00 -4.31 0.92
CA ILE A 369 -6.18 -3.93 -0.23
C ILE A 369 -6.94 -2.83 -0.99
N PRO A 370 -6.36 -1.65 -1.20
CA PRO A 370 -7.03 -0.55 -1.87
C PRO A 370 -7.16 -0.79 -3.38
N SER A 371 -8.10 -0.07 -4.01
CA SER A 371 -8.43 -0.19 -5.43
C SER A 371 -7.30 0.20 -6.41
N ASN A 372 -6.20 0.77 -5.92
CA ASN A 372 -5.02 1.14 -6.69
C ASN A 372 -3.82 0.21 -6.49
N MET A 373 -4.00 -0.97 -5.86
CA MET A 373 -2.92 -1.92 -5.62
C MET A 373 -3.15 -3.24 -6.37
N PHE A 374 -2.36 -3.47 -7.43
CA PHE A 374 -2.32 -4.72 -8.16
C PHE A 374 -1.52 -5.79 -7.42
N ILE A 375 -1.95 -7.04 -7.56
CA ILE A 375 -1.13 -8.20 -7.21
C ILE A 375 -0.91 -9.01 -8.48
N LEU A 376 0.33 -9.07 -8.94
CA LEU A 376 0.73 -9.77 -10.15
C LEU A 376 1.58 -10.96 -9.76
N ALA A 377 1.21 -12.14 -10.20
CA ALA A 377 1.99 -13.33 -9.89
C ALA A 377 2.41 -14.08 -11.16
N THR A 378 3.54 -14.79 -11.10
CA THR A 378 3.98 -15.70 -12.16
C THR A 378 3.98 -17.13 -11.65
N MET A 379 3.65 -18.08 -12.53
CA MET A 379 3.65 -19.50 -12.24
C MET A 379 4.12 -20.29 -13.48
N ASN A 380 4.98 -21.26 -13.26
CA ASN A 380 5.24 -22.28 -14.26
C ASN A 380 4.18 -23.37 -14.13
N THR A 381 3.58 -23.76 -15.23
CA THR A 381 2.39 -24.63 -15.23
C THR A 381 2.66 -26.02 -14.67
N ALA A 382 3.89 -26.46 -14.73
CA ALA A 382 4.16 -27.85 -14.47
C ALA A 382 5.61 -28.13 -14.01
N ASP A 383 6.18 -27.29 -13.17
CA ASP A 383 7.45 -27.59 -12.50
C ASP A 383 7.30 -28.79 -11.55
N GLN A 384 8.26 -29.70 -11.56
CA GLN A 384 8.36 -30.76 -10.56
C GLN A 384 8.75 -30.13 -9.21
N ASN A 385 8.18 -30.63 -8.11
CA ASN A 385 8.39 -30.09 -6.75
C ASN A 385 7.79 -28.70 -6.50
N VAL A 386 6.60 -28.46 -7.00
CA VAL A 386 5.79 -27.25 -6.72
C VAL A 386 4.56 -27.60 -5.89
N PHE A 387 4.07 -26.60 -5.16
CA PHE A 387 2.79 -26.73 -4.47
C PHE A 387 1.63 -26.57 -5.45
N THR A 388 0.63 -27.45 -5.33
CA THR A 388 -0.61 -27.30 -6.09
C THR A 388 -1.44 -26.17 -5.48
N LEU A 389 -1.90 -25.24 -6.32
CA LEU A 389 -2.86 -24.23 -5.90
C LEU A 389 -4.26 -24.83 -5.89
N ASP A 390 -4.96 -24.77 -4.77
CA ASP A 390 -6.34 -25.22 -4.69
C ASP A 390 -7.31 -24.32 -5.47
N THR A 391 -8.50 -24.82 -5.72
CA THR A 391 -9.52 -24.11 -6.50
C THR A 391 -9.96 -22.81 -5.81
N ALA A 392 -10.00 -22.81 -4.47
CA ALA A 392 -10.37 -21.61 -3.70
C ALA A 392 -9.35 -20.49 -3.84
N PHE A 393 -8.07 -20.83 -3.93
CA PHE A 393 -7.00 -19.86 -4.20
C PHE A 393 -7.05 -19.37 -5.66
N GLN A 394 -7.20 -20.30 -6.63
CA GLN A 394 -7.18 -19.96 -8.05
C GLN A 394 -8.33 -19.03 -8.46
N ARG A 395 -9.54 -19.21 -7.93
CA ARG A 395 -10.74 -18.41 -8.28
C ARG A 395 -10.60 -16.92 -7.96
N ARG A 396 -9.63 -16.53 -7.12
CA ARG A 396 -9.36 -15.15 -6.73
C ARG A 396 -8.39 -14.43 -7.66
N TRP A 397 -7.97 -15.13 -8.71
CA TRP A 397 -7.01 -14.63 -9.67
C TRP A 397 -7.60 -14.55 -11.07
N ASN A 398 -7.34 -13.48 -11.74
CA ASN A 398 -7.54 -13.38 -13.18
C ASN A 398 -6.39 -14.11 -13.87
N MET A 399 -6.68 -15.32 -14.39
CA MET A 399 -5.69 -16.20 -14.97
C MET A 399 -5.34 -15.76 -16.39
N ARG A 400 -4.06 -15.48 -16.67
CA ARG A 400 -3.58 -15.09 -17.99
C ARG A 400 -2.49 -16.01 -18.48
N GLN A 401 -2.79 -16.75 -19.55
CA GLN A 401 -1.79 -17.56 -20.22
C GLN A 401 -0.86 -16.69 -21.04
N ILE A 402 0.45 -16.87 -20.86
CA ILE A 402 1.45 -16.29 -21.74
C ILE A 402 1.73 -17.27 -22.88
N GLU A 403 1.33 -16.85 -24.07
CA GLU A 403 1.51 -17.63 -25.28
C GLU A 403 2.99 -17.82 -25.59
N ASN A 404 3.40 -19.06 -25.81
CA ASN A 404 4.76 -19.38 -26.26
C ASN A 404 4.85 -19.25 -27.78
N ASN A 405 4.89 -18.02 -28.28
CA ASN A 405 4.83 -17.72 -29.72
C ASN A 405 6.18 -17.21 -30.22
N PHE A 406 6.85 -18.05 -31.02
CA PHE A 406 8.13 -17.71 -31.63
C PHE A 406 8.01 -16.75 -32.83
N ASP A 407 6.85 -16.62 -33.45
CA ASP A 407 6.68 -15.79 -34.63
C ASP A 407 6.58 -14.30 -34.29
N LYS A 408 6.10 -14.00 -33.07
CA LYS A 408 5.99 -12.62 -32.57
C LYS A 408 7.30 -12.04 -32.01
N SER A 409 8.35 -12.86 -31.89
CA SER A 409 9.60 -12.43 -31.28
C SER A 409 10.73 -12.27 -32.28
N GLU A 410 11.35 -11.09 -32.30
CA GLU A 410 12.56 -10.84 -33.11
C GLU A 410 13.70 -11.77 -32.69
N HIS A 411 13.83 -12.09 -31.40
CA HIS A 411 14.82 -13.02 -30.87
C HIS A 411 14.73 -14.43 -31.52
N SER A 412 13.56 -14.85 -31.93
CA SER A 412 13.36 -16.14 -32.60
C SER A 412 14.06 -16.23 -33.97
N LYS A 413 14.40 -15.10 -34.60
CA LYS A 413 15.12 -15.03 -35.86
C LYS A 413 16.63 -15.15 -35.68
N ASP A 414 17.15 -14.99 -34.44
CA ASP A 414 18.59 -15.11 -34.17
C ASP A 414 19.10 -16.51 -34.54
N ILE A 415 20.17 -16.57 -35.30
CA ILE A 415 20.78 -17.83 -35.73
C ILE A 415 21.65 -18.40 -34.58
N ILE A 416 21.53 -19.69 -34.30
CA ILE A 416 22.37 -20.40 -33.35
C ILE A 416 23.78 -20.45 -33.92
N ALA A 417 24.77 -19.99 -33.17
CA ALA A 417 26.14 -19.84 -33.65
C ALA A 417 26.75 -21.16 -34.14
N GLY A 418 27.35 -21.12 -35.34
CA GLY A 418 27.90 -22.29 -35.99
C GLY A 418 26.88 -23.24 -36.63
N THR A 419 25.62 -22.78 -36.81
CA THR A 419 24.56 -23.56 -37.45
C THR A 419 23.82 -22.73 -38.53
N LYS A 420 22.95 -23.39 -39.30
CA LYS A 420 22.05 -22.75 -40.27
C LYS A 420 20.62 -22.55 -39.68
N VAL A 421 20.41 -22.83 -38.42
CA VAL A 421 19.10 -22.93 -37.78
C VAL A 421 18.88 -21.73 -36.85
N SER A 422 17.74 -21.10 -36.97
CA SER A 422 17.33 -20.03 -36.03
C SER A 422 16.81 -20.63 -34.73
N TRP A 423 16.89 -19.85 -33.64
CA TRP A 423 16.36 -20.23 -32.35
C TRP A 423 14.88 -20.64 -32.45
N GLY A 424 14.05 -19.86 -33.15
CA GLY A 424 12.62 -20.15 -33.27
C GLY A 424 12.35 -21.46 -34.04
N ALA A 425 13.07 -21.75 -35.13
CA ALA A 425 12.92 -23.01 -35.85
C ALA A 425 13.35 -24.21 -35.01
N PHE A 426 14.49 -24.08 -34.32
CA PHE A 426 14.98 -25.09 -33.39
C PHE A 426 13.95 -25.39 -32.29
N ALA A 427 13.54 -24.36 -31.54
CA ALA A 427 12.67 -24.52 -30.38
C ALA A 427 11.27 -25.02 -30.79
N THR A 428 10.74 -24.59 -31.93
CA THR A 428 9.45 -25.10 -32.45
C THR A 428 9.53 -26.61 -32.70
N VAL A 429 10.51 -27.09 -33.46
CA VAL A 429 10.67 -28.53 -33.77
C VAL A 429 10.87 -29.35 -32.49
N ILE A 430 11.69 -28.85 -31.55
CA ILE A 430 11.89 -29.50 -30.26
C ILE A 430 10.58 -29.59 -29.48
N ASN A 431 9.83 -28.50 -29.41
CA ASN A 431 8.53 -28.49 -28.70
C ASN A 431 7.50 -29.44 -29.31
N ASP A 432 7.42 -29.51 -30.63
CA ASP A 432 6.56 -30.49 -31.31
C ASP A 432 6.95 -31.92 -30.93
N MET A 433 8.24 -32.24 -30.93
CA MET A 433 8.74 -33.54 -30.51
C MET A 433 8.50 -33.86 -29.04
N VAL A 434 8.64 -32.85 -28.16
CA VAL A 434 8.34 -33.01 -26.72
C VAL A 434 6.87 -33.39 -26.51
N ILE A 435 5.96 -32.78 -27.27
CA ILE A 435 4.53 -33.10 -27.22
C ILE A 435 4.30 -34.52 -27.73
N ASP A 436 4.82 -34.86 -28.91
CA ASP A 436 4.61 -36.16 -29.58
C ASP A 436 5.10 -37.35 -28.72
N ILE A 437 6.25 -37.23 -28.08
CA ILE A 437 6.86 -38.32 -27.29
C ILE A 437 6.20 -38.50 -25.93
N ASN A 438 5.66 -37.43 -25.36
CA ASN A 438 5.11 -37.45 -23.99
C ASN A 438 3.59 -37.45 -23.96
N VAL A 439 2.90 -37.85 -25.04
CA VAL A 439 1.40 -37.93 -25.11
C VAL A 439 0.81 -38.72 -23.95
N ASP A 440 1.50 -39.73 -23.44
CA ASP A 440 1.03 -40.56 -22.31
C ASP A 440 1.50 -40.06 -20.92
N MET A 441 2.27 -38.94 -20.85
CA MET A 441 2.76 -38.38 -19.59
C MET A 441 2.07 -37.06 -19.26
N ALA A 442 1.56 -36.96 -18.05
CA ALA A 442 0.79 -35.79 -17.57
C ALA A 442 1.59 -34.47 -17.48
N SER A 443 2.88 -34.46 -17.84
CA SER A 443 3.78 -33.32 -17.66
C SER A 443 4.59 -32.93 -18.90
N SER A 444 4.04 -33.11 -20.11
CA SER A 444 4.77 -32.77 -21.34
C SER A 444 4.95 -31.26 -21.56
N GLU A 445 4.01 -30.45 -21.08
CA GLU A 445 4.01 -29.01 -21.30
C GLU A 445 5.18 -28.29 -20.63
N ASP A 446 5.68 -28.78 -19.51
CA ASP A 446 6.76 -28.19 -18.72
C ASP A 446 8.10 -28.25 -19.39
N LYS A 447 8.27 -29.30 -20.19
CA LYS A 447 9.55 -29.60 -20.87
C LYS A 447 9.70 -28.81 -22.15
N ARG A 448 8.71 -28.03 -22.54
CA ARG A 448 8.80 -27.17 -23.74
C ARG A 448 9.75 -26.00 -23.50
N LEU A 449 10.49 -25.65 -24.53
CA LEU A 449 11.33 -24.47 -24.56
C LEU A 449 10.46 -23.20 -24.76
N GLY A 450 10.60 -22.23 -23.87
CA GLY A 450 10.00 -20.92 -24.07
C GLY A 450 10.80 -20.05 -25.04
N THR A 451 10.16 -19.04 -25.60
CA THR A 451 10.77 -18.11 -26.56
C THR A 451 12.06 -17.47 -26.03
N TYR A 452 12.14 -17.19 -24.73
CA TYR A 452 13.27 -16.57 -24.05
C TYR A 452 14.00 -17.55 -23.13
N PHE A 453 13.85 -18.87 -23.34
CA PHE A 453 14.57 -19.89 -22.59
C PHE A 453 16.09 -19.71 -22.72
N ALA A 454 16.55 -19.45 -23.95
CA ALA A 454 17.92 -19.05 -24.23
C ALA A 454 17.96 -17.58 -24.66
N ARG A 455 18.79 -16.77 -24.04
CA ARG A 455 19.04 -15.38 -24.43
C ARG A 455 20.01 -15.34 -25.61
N LYS A 456 20.08 -14.20 -26.33
CA LYS A 456 20.97 -14.04 -27.50
C LYS A 456 22.41 -14.46 -27.23
N LYS A 457 22.98 -14.11 -26.07
CA LYS A 457 24.35 -14.54 -25.66
C LYS A 457 24.49 -16.04 -25.41
N GLU A 458 23.38 -16.73 -25.14
CA GLU A 458 23.34 -18.17 -24.88
C GLU A 458 23.10 -18.98 -26.16
N LEU A 459 22.97 -18.31 -27.31
CA LEU A 459 23.00 -18.93 -28.64
C LEU A 459 24.45 -19.04 -29.19
N GLU A 460 25.44 -18.51 -28.47
CA GLU A 460 26.87 -18.74 -28.75
C GLU A 460 27.22 -20.22 -28.55
N ALA A 461 28.14 -20.74 -29.33
CA ALA A 461 28.36 -22.18 -29.46
C ALA A 461 28.63 -22.90 -28.14
N ASP A 462 29.55 -22.36 -27.31
CA ASP A 462 29.92 -22.90 -26.01
C ASP A 462 28.76 -22.87 -25.01
N ARG A 463 28.03 -21.79 -24.96
CA ARG A 463 26.89 -21.61 -24.02
C ARG A 463 25.65 -22.37 -24.44
N PHE A 464 25.46 -22.55 -25.75
CA PHE A 464 24.32 -23.30 -26.27
C PHE A 464 24.41 -24.78 -25.89
N SER A 465 25.60 -25.38 -26.01
CA SER A 465 25.84 -26.78 -25.62
C SER A 465 25.64 -26.97 -24.11
N GLU A 466 26.17 -26.09 -23.29
CA GLU A 466 26.13 -26.19 -21.83
C GLU A 466 24.75 -25.89 -21.23
N LYS A 467 23.92 -25.12 -21.92
CA LYS A 467 22.59 -24.79 -21.43
C LYS A 467 21.49 -25.55 -22.15
N VAL A 468 21.37 -25.36 -23.45
CA VAL A 468 20.21 -25.87 -24.19
C VAL A 468 20.36 -27.36 -24.46
N LEU A 469 21.48 -27.82 -25.01
CA LEU A 469 21.67 -29.26 -25.27
C LEU A 469 21.71 -30.06 -23.97
N LYS A 470 22.31 -29.51 -22.91
CA LYS A 470 22.27 -30.10 -21.57
C LYS A 470 20.83 -30.23 -21.06
N TYR A 471 20.00 -29.20 -21.17
CA TYR A 471 18.60 -29.27 -20.79
C TYR A 471 17.84 -30.34 -21.56
N LEU A 472 18.05 -30.45 -22.86
CA LEU A 472 17.42 -31.51 -23.67
C LEU A 472 17.86 -32.90 -23.21
N TRP A 473 19.13 -33.05 -22.82
CA TRP A 473 19.67 -34.32 -22.35
C TRP A 473 19.19 -34.74 -20.96
N ASP A 474 19.18 -33.80 -20.01
CA ASP A 474 18.90 -34.10 -18.60
C ASP A 474 17.40 -34.09 -18.27
N ASP A 475 16.62 -33.27 -18.98
CA ASP A 475 15.22 -33.00 -18.64
C ASP A 475 14.25 -33.37 -19.78
N ALA A 476 14.33 -32.69 -20.92
CA ALA A 476 13.29 -32.79 -21.95
C ALA A 476 13.19 -34.21 -22.57
N PHE A 477 14.33 -34.82 -22.85
CA PHE A 477 14.43 -36.16 -23.45
C PHE A 477 15.14 -37.16 -22.54
N LYS A 478 15.03 -36.94 -21.23
CA LYS A 478 15.67 -37.80 -20.22
C LYS A 478 15.34 -39.29 -20.40
N MET A 479 14.11 -39.62 -20.77
CA MET A 479 13.62 -40.98 -20.91
C MET A 479 13.96 -41.61 -22.26
N ASP A 480 14.07 -40.80 -23.31
CA ASP A 480 14.42 -41.26 -24.66
C ASP A 480 15.34 -40.25 -25.38
N LYS A 481 16.61 -40.33 -25.09
CA LYS A 481 17.66 -39.48 -25.69
C LYS A 481 17.85 -39.77 -27.17
N THR A 482 17.55 -41.00 -27.57
CA THR A 482 17.71 -41.46 -28.95
C THR A 482 16.69 -40.86 -29.89
N ALA A 483 15.60 -40.31 -29.37
CA ALA A 483 14.62 -39.59 -30.19
C ALA A 483 15.22 -38.35 -30.87
N ILE A 484 16.18 -37.70 -30.27
CA ILE A 484 16.72 -36.42 -30.73
C ILE A 484 18.21 -36.48 -31.08
N PHE A 485 19.04 -37.14 -30.24
CA PHE A 485 20.47 -37.22 -30.44
C PHE A 485 20.87 -38.37 -31.37
N ASN A 486 21.95 -38.18 -32.10
CA ASN A 486 22.49 -39.26 -32.96
C ASN A 486 23.13 -40.38 -32.13
N GLU A 487 23.35 -41.54 -32.76
CA GLU A 487 23.81 -42.76 -32.07
C GLU A 487 25.24 -42.63 -31.54
N ASN A 488 26.02 -41.67 -31.99
CA ASN A 488 27.41 -41.45 -31.53
C ASN A 488 27.44 -40.70 -30.19
N CYS A 489 26.39 -39.99 -29.83
CA CYS A 489 26.25 -39.24 -28.57
C CYS A 489 25.70 -40.17 -27.48
N LYS A 490 26.54 -40.88 -26.77
CA LYS A 490 26.17 -41.82 -25.70
C LYS A 490 26.14 -41.18 -24.32
N SER A 491 26.82 -40.07 -24.14
CA SER A 491 26.86 -39.26 -22.91
C SER A 491 26.66 -37.80 -23.20
N LEU A 492 26.35 -37.00 -22.17
CA LEU A 492 26.30 -35.56 -22.28
C LEU A 492 27.63 -34.97 -22.72
N GLU A 493 28.74 -35.55 -22.24
CA GLU A 493 30.09 -35.17 -22.63
C GLU A 493 30.30 -35.35 -24.13
N ASP A 494 29.85 -36.49 -24.72
CA ASP A 494 29.92 -36.72 -26.16
C ASP A 494 29.13 -35.66 -26.95
N VAL A 495 27.96 -35.27 -26.47
CA VAL A 495 27.12 -34.21 -27.10
C VAL A 495 27.89 -32.89 -27.10
N VAL A 496 28.43 -32.47 -25.95
CA VAL A 496 29.13 -31.20 -25.80
C VAL A 496 30.38 -31.17 -26.68
N ILE A 497 31.24 -32.19 -26.55
CA ILE A 497 32.49 -32.28 -27.32
C ILE A 497 32.21 -32.32 -28.83
N THR A 498 31.28 -33.17 -29.25
CA THR A 498 30.92 -33.27 -30.70
C THR A 498 30.37 -31.93 -31.21
N TYR A 499 29.52 -31.24 -30.44
CA TYR A 499 28.98 -29.94 -30.83
C TYR A 499 30.11 -28.89 -30.94
N GLU A 500 30.99 -28.80 -29.98
CA GLU A 500 32.03 -27.76 -29.93
C GLU A 500 33.12 -27.98 -30.98
N THR A 501 33.51 -29.23 -31.23
CA THR A 501 34.57 -29.57 -32.19
C THR A 501 34.13 -29.71 -33.65
N ALA A 502 32.78 -29.70 -33.87
CA ALA A 502 32.27 -29.82 -35.23
C ALA A 502 32.75 -28.67 -36.14
N THR A 503 33.34 -29.05 -37.29
CA THR A 503 33.80 -28.13 -38.33
C THR A 503 32.73 -27.80 -39.38
N SER A 504 31.66 -28.59 -39.42
CA SER A 504 30.44 -28.37 -40.24
C SER A 504 29.34 -27.72 -39.40
N ASP A 505 28.07 -27.87 -39.82
CA ASP A 505 26.94 -27.41 -38.99
C ASP A 505 26.89 -28.20 -37.66
N LYS A 506 27.00 -27.48 -36.54
CA LYS A 506 27.14 -28.03 -35.19
C LYS A 506 25.91 -28.83 -34.74
N LEU A 507 24.70 -28.42 -35.15
CA LEU A 507 23.47 -29.16 -34.83
C LEU A 507 23.36 -30.44 -35.65
N ALA A 508 23.77 -30.43 -36.90
CA ALA A 508 23.80 -31.64 -37.75
C ALA A 508 24.75 -32.70 -37.20
N ALA A 509 25.82 -32.31 -36.47
CA ALA A 509 26.77 -33.23 -35.86
C ALA A 509 26.20 -33.98 -34.67
N VAL A 510 25.30 -33.39 -33.87
CA VAL A 510 24.79 -33.97 -32.61
C VAL A 510 23.36 -34.49 -32.68
N LEU A 511 22.54 -33.95 -33.58
CA LEU A 511 21.14 -34.35 -33.76
C LEU A 511 20.99 -35.46 -34.80
N ARG A 512 19.90 -36.23 -34.70
CA ARG A 512 19.51 -37.16 -35.76
C ARG A 512 19.22 -36.37 -37.04
N THR A 513 19.62 -36.92 -38.18
CA THR A 513 19.41 -36.32 -39.51
C THR A 513 17.95 -35.92 -39.73
N SER A 514 17.00 -36.77 -39.36
CA SER A 514 15.57 -36.50 -39.54
C SER A 514 15.09 -35.29 -38.69
N VAL A 515 15.66 -35.07 -37.52
CA VAL A 515 15.33 -33.92 -36.66
C VAL A 515 15.92 -32.63 -37.24
N TYR A 516 17.18 -32.69 -37.65
CA TYR A 516 17.86 -31.56 -38.29
C TYR A 516 17.18 -31.11 -39.58
N GLU A 517 16.79 -32.07 -40.42
CA GLU A 517 16.03 -31.79 -41.67
C GLU A 517 14.67 -31.11 -41.38
N LYS A 518 13.94 -31.52 -40.35
CA LYS A 518 12.70 -30.84 -39.93
C LYS A 518 12.98 -29.37 -39.56
N MET A 519 14.09 -29.06 -38.89
CA MET A 519 14.48 -27.69 -38.58
C MET A 519 14.77 -26.86 -39.82
N LEU A 520 15.48 -27.43 -40.82
CA LEU A 520 15.74 -26.75 -42.07
C LEU A 520 14.47 -26.49 -42.88
N LEU A 521 13.55 -27.45 -42.94
CA LEU A 521 12.24 -27.28 -43.58
C LEU A 521 11.44 -26.15 -42.93
N LYS A 522 11.45 -26.07 -41.61
CA LYS A 522 10.77 -24.98 -40.87
C LYS A 522 11.38 -23.61 -41.17
N MET A 523 12.68 -23.53 -41.38
CA MET A 523 13.38 -22.32 -41.86
C MET A 523 12.92 -21.89 -43.26
N GLN A 524 12.76 -22.86 -44.17
CA GLN A 524 12.33 -22.58 -45.55
C GLN A 524 10.89 -22.08 -45.60
N GLN A 525 9.98 -22.69 -44.83
CA GLN A 525 8.57 -22.26 -44.75
C GLN A 525 8.44 -20.82 -44.29
N LYS A 526 9.19 -20.41 -43.24
CA LYS A 526 9.18 -19.02 -42.77
C LYS A 526 9.71 -18.01 -43.76
N ASN A 527 10.63 -18.41 -44.64
CA ASN A 527 11.15 -17.52 -45.71
C ASN A 527 10.16 -17.33 -46.85
N THR A 528 9.30 -18.32 -47.16
CA THR A 528 8.21 -18.20 -48.12
C THR A 528 7.08 -17.31 -47.63
N ASP A 529 6.63 -17.48 -46.41
CA ASP A 529 5.55 -16.68 -45.79
C ASP A 529 5.93 -15.18 -45.66
N ASN A 530 7.23 -14.87 -45.46
CA ASN A 530 7.73 -13.49 -45.41
C ASN A 530 7.88 -12.82 -46.79
N ASN A 531 7.86 -13.58 -47.88
CA ASN A 531 7.93 -13.06 -49.24
C ASN A 531 6.54 -12.87 -49.91
N GLU A 532 5.47 -13.36 -49.29
CA GLU A 532 4.09 -13.23 -49.74
C GLU A 532 3.30 -12.13 -49.02
N ASN A 533 3.85 -11.49 -47.99
CA ASN A 533 3.31 -10.33 -47.28
C ASN A 533 4.19 -9.08 -47.52
#